data_552dba0f357f58edc3a6928d6bdd2737
#
_entry.id   552dba0f357f58edc3a6928d6bdd2737
#
_cell.length_a   1.000
_cell.length_b   1.000
_cell.length_c   1.000
_cell.angle_alpha   90.00
_cell.angle_beta   90.00
_cell.angle_gamma   90.00
#
_symmetry.space_group_name_H-M   'P 1'
#
loop_
_entity.id
_entity.type
_entity.pdbx_description
1 polymer ?
#
loop_
_entity_poly.entity_id
_entity_poly.type
_entity_poly.pdbx_seq_one_letter_code
_entity_poly.pdbx_strand_id
1 'polypeptide(L)'
;GAKLKIEILQTLYGFSSSPLREALNRLSQEGLVQADERRGFRVSSISAEDLADITKMRLMLDVSALRDSIALGGDDWEAEIVACFHRLSKIESRLPDGSVQLSSEWSMHHSAFHCALIAACPSQRQLSLCKSLFDQSERYRQFSAQNRLELKRKEKEHNILMQSVLNREADKAIALLADHIQSTQRNVLLSLERLKVN
;
A
#
# COMPACT_ATOMS: atom_id res chain seq x y z
N GLY A 1 7.96 -15.10 5.56
CA GLY A 1 8.99 -16.04 5.99
C GLY A 1 9.12 -17.28 5.08
N ALA A 2 8.16 -17.54 4.16
CA ALA A 2 8.22 -18.70 3.28
C ALA A 2 9.46 -18.68 2.38
N LYS A 3 10.10 -19.86 2.22
CA LYS A 3 11.28 -20.00 1.37
C LYS A 3 10.86 -20.03 -0.10
N LEU A 4 11.51 -19.22 -0.92
CA LEU A 4 11.32 -19.14 -2.37
C LEU A 4 12.41 -20.01 -3.05
N LYS A 5 12.01 -21.23 -3.43
CA LYS A 5 12.92 -22.18 -4.11
C LYS A 5 12.90 -21.91 -5.61
N ILE A 6 14.07 -21.63 -6.18
CA ILE A 6 14.21 -21.32 -7.61
C ILE A 6 13.65 -22.45 -8.49
N GLU A 7 13.89 -23.70 -8.11
CA GLU A 7 13.45 -24.88 -8.88
C GLU A 7 11.91 -24.93 -8.97
N ILE A 8 11.22 -24.58 -7.88
CA ILE A 8 9.75 -24.51 -7.86
C ILE A 8 9.26 -23.36 -8.74
N LEU A 9 9.90 -22.19 -8.63
CA LEU A 9 9.54 -21.03 -9.44
C LEU A 9 9.78 -21.27 -10.94
N GLN A 10 10.86 -21.98 -11.30
CA GLN A 10 11.12 -22.40 -12.68
C GLN A 10 9.97 -23.24 -13.24
N THR A 11 9.51 -24.23 -12.47
CA THR A 11 8.39 -25.09 -12.86
C THR A 11 7.08 -24.30 -12.97
N LEU A 12 6.85 -23.36 -12.03
CA LEU A 12 5.60 -22.59 -11.97
C LEU A 12 5.49 -21.54 -13.08
N TYR A 13 6.59 -20.85 -13.39
CA TYR A 13 6.58 -19.71 -14.32
C TYR A 13 7.22 -20.01 -15.69
N GLY A 14 7.87 -21.14 -15.87
CA GLY A 14 8.50 -21.52 -17.14
C GLY A 14 9.78 -20.74 -17.48
N PHE A 15 10.36 -20.00 -16.54
CA PHE A 15 11.61 -19.26 -16.74
C PHE A 15 12.84 -19.99 -16.25
N SER A 16 13.99 -19.70 -16.85
CA SER A 16 15.27 -20.19 -16.35
C SER A 16 15.66 -19.52 -15.02
N SER A 17 16.70 -20.03 -14.34
CA SER A 17 17.09 -19.54 -13.02
C SER A 17 17.61 -18.08 -13.01
N SER A 18 18.22 -17.62 -14.10
CA SER A 18 18.81 -16.28 -14.17
C SER A 18 17.76 -15.16 -14.06
N PRO A 19 16.73 -15.09 -14.92
CA PRO A 19 15.72 -14.04 -14.80
C PRO A 19 14.91 -14.12 -13.50
N LEU A 20 14.72 -15.33 -12.94
CA LEU A 20 14.06 -15.49 -11.64
C LEU A 20 14.92 -14.91 -10.49
N ARG A 21 16.24 -15.14 -10.51
CA ARG A 21 17.15 -14.55 -9.52
C ARG A 21 17.19 -13.03 -9.64
N GLU A 22 17.21 -12.50 -10.86
CA GLU A 22 17.15 -11.06 -11.11
C GLU A 22 15.86 -10.46 -10.55
N ALA A 23 14.71 -11.05 -10.84
CA ALA A 23 13.42 -10.62 -10.31
C ALA A 23 13.39 -10.66 -8.77
N LEU A 24 13.90 -11.74 -8.15
CA LEU A 24 13.95 -11.87 -6.70
C LEU A 24 14.92 -10.86 -6.06
N ASN A 25 16.03 -10.53 -6.71
CA ASN A 25 16.94 -9.49 -6.25
C ASN A 25 16.26 -8.10 -6.30
N ARG A 26 15.49 -7.80 -7.36
CA ARG A 26 14.70 -6.56 -7.43
C ARG A 26 13.66 -6.51 -6.31
N LEU A 27 12.89 -7.58 -6.09
CA LEU A 27 11.95 -7.67 -4.98
C LEU A 27 12.63 -7.57 -3.60
N SER A 28 13.91 -7.98 -3.51
CA SER A 28 14.68 -7.81 -2.27
C SER A 28 15.08 -6.35 -2.04
N GLN A 29 15.42 -5.61 -3.08
CA GLN A 29 15.67 -4.17 -3.00
C GLN A 29 14.40 -3.39 -2.61
N GLU A 30 13.22 -3.90 -3.02
CA GLU A 30 11.92 -3.36 -2.66
C GLU A 30 11.46 -3.78 -1.23
N GLY A 31 12.22 -4.61 -0.52
CA GLY A 31 11.90 -5.10 0.83
C GLY A 31 10.81 -6.17 0.89
N LEU A 32 10.35 -6.68 -0.25
CA LEU A 32 9.32 -7.72 -0.34
C LEU A 32 9.87 -9.14 -0.15
N VAL A 33 11.14 -9.32 -0.47
CA VAL A 33 11.89 -10.56 -0.34
C VAL A 33 13.14 -10.30 0.47
N GLN A 34 13.58 -11.27 1.25
CA GLN A 34 14.88 -11.28 1.92
C GLN A 34 15.81 -12.20 1.16
N ALA A 35 16.93 -11.64 0.68
CA ALA A 35 18.02 -12.41 0.09
C ALA A 35 19.01 -12.79 1.20
N ASP A 36 19.33 -14.08 1.29
CA ASP A 36 20.36 -14.63 2.16
C ASP A 36 21.39 -15.33 1.26
N GLU A 37 22.63 -14.87 1.27
CA GLU A 37 23.71 -15.39 0.41
C GLU A 37 23.89 -16.91 0.50
N ARG A 38 23.58 -17.50 1.66
CA ARG A 38 23.74 -18.94 1.91
C ARG A 38 22.43 -19.73 1.86
N ARG A 39 21.27 -19.06 2.02
CA ARG A 39 19.98 -19.72 2.18
C ARG A 39 18.99 -19.43 1.05
N GLY A 40 19.39 -18.58 0.09
CA GLY A 40 18.59 -18.18 -1.05
C GLY A 40 17.57 -17.08 -0.70
N PHE A 41 16.35 -17.19 -1.16
CA PHE A 41 15.34 -16.14 -1.03
C PHE A 41 14.19 -16.58 -0.11
N ARG A 42 13.64 -15.63 0.65
CA ARG A 42 12.44 -15.80 1.47
C ARG A 42 11.51 -14.62 1.31
N VAL A 43 10.21 -14.85 1.39
CA VAL A 43 9.23 -13.77 1.53
C VAL A 43 9.52 -13.02 2.83
N SER A 44 9.54 -11.70 2.81
CA SER A 44 9.68 -10.89 4.02
C SER A 44 8.56 -11.21 5.02
N SER A 45 8.91 -11.44 6.28
CA SER A 45 7.94 -11.79 7.33
C SER A 45 7.06 -10.59 7.70
N ILE A 46 5.88 -10.88 8.24
CA ILE A 46 5.03 -9.89 8.90
C ILE A 46 5.64 -9.63 10.30
N SER A 47 5.96 -8.38 10.59
CA SER A 47 6.54 -7.93 11.86
C SER A 47 5.84 -6.65 12.32
N ALA A 48 5.54 -6.56 13.61
CA ALA A 48 4.95 -5.37 14.21
C ALA A 48 5.93 -4.18 14.19
N GLU A 49 7.20 -4.46 14.41
CA GLU A 49 8.29 -3.49 14.42
C GLU A 49 8.52 -2.92 13.02
N ASP A 50 8.61 -3.76 11.99
CA ASP A 50 8.77 -3.33 10.60
C ASP A 50 7.56 -2.51 10.12
N LEU A 51 6.33 -2.91 10.49
CA LEU A 51 5.14 -2.13 10.18
C LEU A 51 5.15 -0.77 10.88
N ALA A 52 5.63 -0.69 12.13
CA ALA A 52 5.74 0.57 12.85
C ALA A 52 6.71 1.54 12.14
N ASP A 53 7.85 1.04 11.68
CA ASP A 53 8.82 1.83 10.93
C ASP A 53 8.27 2.28 9.57
N ILE A 54 7.65 1.39 8.81
CA ILE A 54 6.98 1.75 7.55
C ILE A 54 5.91 2.83 7.80
N THR A 55 5.07 2.66 8.82
CA THR A 55 4.02 3.62 9.17
C THR A 55 4.60 4.98 9.52
N LYS A 56 5.66 5.02 10.35
CA LYS A 56 6.36 6.25 10.72
C LYS A 56 6.90 6.98 9.51
N MET A 57 7.59 6.27 8.61
CA MET A 57 8.16 6.88 7.40
C MET A 57 7.07 7.37 6.44
N ARG A 58 5.97 6.63 6.30
CA ARG A 58 4.83 7.07 5.51
C ARG A 58 4.17 8.32 6.07
N LEU A 59 3.98 8.41 7.38
CA LEU A 59 3.45 9.63 8.02
C LEU A 59 4.32 10.85 7.78
N MET A 60 5.64 10.68 7.72
CA MET A 60 6.56 11.79 7.42
C MET A 60 6.53 12.19 5.94
N LEU A 61 6.58 11.23 5.04
CA LEU A 61 6.77 11.47 3.61
C LEU A 61 5.45 11.70 2.87
N ASP A 62 4.44 10.86 3.08
CA ASP A 62 3.15 10.96 2.37
C ASP A 62 2.40 12.23 2.80
N VAL A 63 2.44 12.59 4.10
CA VAL A 63 1.80 13.81 4.63
C VAL A 63 2.46 15.07 4.07
N SER A 64 3.79 15.12 4.05
CA SER A 64 4.52 16.25 3.45
C SER A 64 4.23 16.36 1.95
N ALA A 65 4.28 15.24 1.22
CA ALA A 65 3.98 15.22 -0.21
C ALA A 65 2.54 15.65 -0.52
N LEU A 66 1.57 15.27 0.32
CA LEU A 66 0.18 15.68 0.17
C LEU A 66 0.02 17.19 0.40
N ARG A 67 0.68 17.75 1.41
CA ARG A 67 0.66 19.20 1.68
C ARG A 67 1.19 19.99 0.47
N ASP A 68 2.34 19.57 -0.07
CA ASP A 68 2.92 20.18 -1.26
C ASP A 68 1.99 20.05 -2.47
N SER A 69 1.39 18.89 -2.66
CA SER A 69 0.47 18.63 -3.78
C SER A 69 -0.80 19.48 -3.70
N ILE A 70 -1.36 19.69 -2.50
CA ILE A 70 -2.51 20.57 -2.30
C ILE A 70 -2.15 22.03 -2.60
N ALA A 71 -0.92 22.44 -2.27
CA ALA A 71 -0.47 23.82 -2.51
C ALA A 71 -0.15 24.08 -3.99
N LEU A 72 0.38 23.09 -4.72
CA LEU A 72 0.97 23.28 -6.05
C LEU A 72 0.16 22.66 -7.20
N GLY A 73 -0.74 21.72 -6.92
CA GLY A 73 -1.50 21.00 -7.93
C GLY A 73 -2.49 21.87 -8.66
N GLY A 74 -2.58 21.70 -9.98
CA GLY A 74 -3.54 22.37 -10.86
C GLY A 74 -4.69 21.46 -11.27
N ASP A 75 -5.49 21.93 -12.24
CA ASP A 75 -6.72 21.28 -12.70
C ASP A 75 -6.47 19.86 -13.23
N ASP A 76 -5.37 19.62 -13.95
CA ASP A 76 -5.02 18.28 -14.46
C ASP A 76 -4.75 17.30 -13.32
N TRP A 77 -4.10 17.74 -12.25
CA TRP A 77 -3.87 16.93 -11.06
C TRP A 77 -5.20 16.58 -10.35
N GLU A 78 -6.10 17.54 -10.21
CA GLU A 78 -7.43 17.31 -9.63
C GLU A 78 -8.24 16.33 -10.48
N ALA A 79 -8.22 16.49 -11.80
CA ALA A 79 -8.89 15.58 -12.73
C ALA A 79 -8.39 14.14 -12.60
N GLU A 80 -7.07 13.93 -12.45
CA GLU A 80 -6.50 12.59 -12.28
C GLU A 80 -6.87 11.96 -10.92
N ILE A 81 -6.93 12.76 -9.84
CA ILE A 81 -7.44 12.26 -8.54
C ILE A 81 -8.87 11.74 -8.68
N VAL A 82 -9.75 12.51 -9.33
CA VAL A 82 -11.16 12.13 -9.55
C VAL A 82 -11.24 10.86 -10.39
N ALA A 83 -10.46 10.78 -11.47
CA ALA A 83 -10.42 9.61 -12.35
C ALA A 83 -9.94 8.34 -11.61
N CYS A 84 -8.87 8.46 -10.80
CA CYS A 84 -8.36 7.34 -10.01
C CYS A 84 -9.36 6.90 -8.94
N PHE A 85 -10.00 7.84 -8.24
CA PHE A 85 -11.05 7.54 -7.26
C PHE A 85 -12.25 6.85 -7.93
N HIS A 86 -12.69 7.33 -9.08
CA HIS A 86 -13.82 6.71 -9.80
C HIS A 86 -13.54 5.25 -10.17
N ARG A 87 -12.31 4.95 -10.66
CA ARG A 87 -11.91 3.57 -10.96
C ARG A 87 -11.92 2.70 -9.71
N LEU A 88 -11.39 3.19 -8.60
CA LEU A 88 -11.37 2.48 -7.31
C LEU A 88 -12.79 2.22 -6.79
N SER A 89 -13.64 3.24 -6.76
CA SER A 89 -15.02 3.13 -6.24
C SER A 89 -15.88 2.16 -7.07
N LYS A 90 -15.64 2.07 -8.39
CA LYS A 90 -16.28 1.08 -9.26
C LYS A 90 -15.97 -0.36 -8.86
N ILE A 91 -14.74 -0.63 -8.44
CA ILE A 91 -14.37 -1.96 -7.96
C ILE A 91 -15.00 -2.21 -6.60
N GLU A 92 -14.90 -1.25 -5.69
CA GLU A 92 -15.46 -1.35 -4.33
C GLU A 92 -16.99 -1.57 -4.36
N SER A 93 -17.71 -0.95 -5.30
CA SER A 93 -19.15 -1.12 -5.46
C SER A 93 -19.58 -2.51 -5.96
N ARG A 94 -18.68 -3.28 -6.58
CA ARG A 94 -18.95 -4.65 -7.06
C ARG A 94 -18.63 -5.71 -6.02
N LEU A 95 -17.96 -5.35 -4.94
CA LEU A 95 -17.63 -6.29 -3.88
C LEU A 95 -18.88 -6.58 -3.05
N PRO A 96 -19.13 -7.84 -2.66
CA PRO A 96 -20.21 -8.18 -1.73
C PRO A 96 -20.08 -7.37 -0.43
N ASP A 97 -21.19 -7.08 0.22
CA ASP A 97 -21.21 -6.32 1.47
C ASP A 97 -20.22 -6.89 2.49
N GLY A 98 -19.26 -6.06 2.89
CA GLY A 98 -18.25 -6.40 3.89
C GLY A 98 -17.04 -7.17 3.37
N SER A 99 -16.97 -7.57 2.10
CA SER A 99 -15.78 -8.23 1.57
C SER A 99 -14.83 -7.22 0.92
N VAL A 100 -13.74 -6.88 1.60
CA VAL A 100 -12.56 -6.34 0.94
C VAL A 100 -11.74 -7.54 0.48
N GLN A 101 -12.14 -8.16 -0.63
CA GLN A 101 -11.23 -9.05 -1.32
C GLN A 101 -10.14 -8.15 -1.90
N LEU A 102 -8.95 -8.25 -1.35
CA LEU A 102 -7.76 -7.60 -1.90
C LEU A 102 -7.36 -8.35 -3.18
N SER A 103 -8.18 -8.16 -4.23
CA SER A 103 -7.80 -8.59 -5.58
C SER A 103 -6.61 -7.73 -6.04
N SER A 104 -5.80 -8.27 -6.94
CA SER A 104 -4.71 -7.51 -7.57
C SER A 104 -5.24 -6.24 -8.26
N GLU A 105 -6.45 -6.29 -8.82
CA GLU A 105 -7.14 -5.17 -9.44
C GLU A 105 -7.47 -4.08 -8.41
N TRP A 106 -8.02 -4.43 -7.25
CA TRP A 106 -8.27 -3.47 -6.18
C TRP A 106 -6.97 -2.82 -5.69
N SER A 107 -5.94 -3.63 -5.41
CA SER A 107 -4.64 -3.14 -4.94
C SER A 107 -4.00 -2.16 -5.92
N MET A 108 -4.10 -2.44 -7.22
CA MET A 108 -3.60 -1.55 -8.28
C MET A 108 -4.32 -0.20 -8.28
N HIS A 109 -5.65 -0.18 -8.26
CA HIS A 109 -6.42 1.06 -8.28
C HIS A 109 -6.34 1.83 -6.95
N HIS A 110 -6.24 1.14 -5.82
CA HIS A 110 -6.00 1.75 -4.52
C HIS A 110 -4.64 2.44 -4.47
N SER A 111 -3.59 1.78 -4.98
CA SER A 111 -2.26 2.38 -5.14
C SER A 111 -2.29 3.60 -6.07
N ALA A 112 -2.96 3.49 -7.23
CA ALA A 112 -3.07 4.59 -8.18
C ALA A 112 -3.76 5.82 -7.55
N PHE A 113 -4.83 5.62 -6.79
CA PHE A 113 -5.52 6.71 -6.09
C PHE A 113 -4.60 7.41 -5.09
N HIS A 114 -3.91 6.66 -4.22
CA HIS A 114 -2.99 7.27 -3.24
C HIS A 114 -1.80 7.96 -3.89
N CYS A 115 -1.26 7.42 -4.99
CA CYS A 115 -0.21 8.09 -5.75
C CYS A 115 -0.71 9.39 -6.41
N ALA A 116 -1.94 9.40 -6.94
CA ALA A 116 -2.53 10.60 -7.54
C ALA A 116 -2.69 11.75 -6.52
N LEU A 117 -3.07 11.44 -5.28
CA LEU A 117 -3.20 12.46 -4.22
C LEU A 117 -1.92 13.28 -4.01
N ILE A 118 -0.75 12.65 -4.16
CA ILE A 118 0.55 13.27 -3.89
C ILE A 118 1.33 13.64 -5.17
N ALA A 119 0.75 13.44 -6.35
CA ALA A 119 1.48 13.52 -7.62
C ALA A 119 1.97 14.92 -7.99
N ALA A 120 1.40 16.00 -7.43
CA ALA A 120 1.86 17.36 -7.64
C ALA A 120 3.02 17.78 -6.70
N CYS A 121 3.49 16.88 -5.82
CA CYS A 121 4.69 17.11 -5.04
C CYS A 121 5.91 17.27 -5.96
N PRO A 122 6.74 18.34 -5.82
CA PRO A 122 7.84 18.62 -6.75
C PRO A 122 9.02 17.67 -6.59
N SER A 123 9.09 16.90 -5.51
CA SER A 123 10.20 15.99 -5.22
C SER A 123 9.97 14.59 -5.80
N GLN A 124 10.50 14.31 -6.99
CA GLN A 124 10.43 12.97 -7.60
C GLN A 124 11.07 11.89 -6.72
N ARG A 125 12.11 12.23 -5.95
CA ARG A 125 12.73 11.30 -5.01
C ARG A 125 11.80 10.95 -3.85
N GLN A 126 11.07 11.94 -3.32
CA GLN A 126 10.06 11.73 -2.27
C GLN A 126 8.91 10.86 -2.80
N LEU A 127 8.39 11.15 -4.00
CA LEU A 127 7.34 10.33 -4.63
C LEU A 127 7.76 8.86 -4.81
N SER A 128 9.01 8.63 -5.24
CA SER A 128 9.55 7.28 -5.37
C SER A 128 9.62 6.54 -4.02
N LEU A 129 10.01 7.23 -2.95
CA LEU A 129 10.04 6.66 -1.59
C LEU A 129 8.62 6.38 -1.06
N CYS A 130 7.68 7.31 -1.25
CA CYS A 130 6.26 7.12 -0.90
C CYS A 130 5.69 5.88 -1.58
N LYS A 131 5.94 5.72 -2.89
CA LYS A 131 5.49 4.56 -3.65
C LYS A 131 6.09 3.26 -3.12
N SER A 132 7.40 3.22 -2.87
CA SER A 132 8.08 2.04 -2.31
C SER A 132 7.51 1.64 -0.94
N LEU A 133 7.35 2.60 -0.03
CA LEU A 133 6.77 2.35 1.30
C LEU A 133 5.29 1.92 1.22
N PHE A 134 4.53 2.50 0.28
CA PHE A 134 3.17 2.08 0.01
C PHE A 134 3.11 0.61 -0.41
N ASP A 135 3.97 0.19 -1.35
CA ASP A 135 4.05 -1.20 -1.84
C ASP A 135 4.49 -2.16 -0.72
N GLN A 136 5.47 -1.78 0.09
CA GLN A 136 5.87 -2.57 1.25
C GLN A 136 4.73 -2.76 2.26
N SER A 137 3.87 -1.74 2.43
CA SER A 137 2.71 -1.84 3.33
C SER A 137 1.57 -2.71 2.77
N GLU A 138 1.57 -3.07 1.47
CA GLU A 138 0.54 -3.89 0.84
C GLU A 138 0.42 -5.28 1.49
N ARG A 139 1.54 -5.94 1.77
CA ARG A 139 1.55 -7.23 2.46
C ARG A 139 0.84 -7.20 3.82
N TYR A 140 0.94 -6.08 4.53
CA TYR A 140 0.28 -5.86 5.81
C TYR A 140 -1.22 -5.61 5.63
N ARG A 141 -1.62 -4.88 4.58
CA ARG A 141 -3.05 -4.71 4.23
C ARG A 141 -3.70 -6.04 3.90
N GLN A 142 -3.04 -6.87 3.08
CA GLN A 142 -3.52 -8.20 2.74
C GLN A 142 -3.63 -9.12 3.96
N PHE A 143 -2.59 -9.14 4.79
CA PHE A 143 -2.61 -9.88 6.05
C PHE A 143 -3.77 -9.44 6.95
N SER A 144 -3.95 -8.14 7.15
CA SER A 144 -5.05 -7.59 7.93
C SER A 144 -6.42 -7.96 7.36
N ALA A 145 -6.60 -7.89 6.03
CA ALA A 145 -7.87 -8.18 5.39
C ALA A 145 -8.26 -9.67 5.53
N GLN A 146 -7.29 -10.58 5.43
CA GLN A 146 -7.50 -12.02 5.61
C GLN A 146 -7.86 -12.40 7.05
N ASN A 147 -7.48 -11.59 8.04
CA ASN A 147 -7.61 -11.90 9.47
C ASN A 147 -8.60 -10.99 10.21
N ARG A 148 -9.40 -10.18 9.50
CA ARG A 148 -10.44 -9.33 10.12
C ARG A 148 -11.73 -10.10 10.36
N LEU A 149 -12.38 -9.80 11.49
CA LEU A 149 -13.74 -10.28 11.79
C LEU A 149 -14.83 -9.35 11.23
N GLU A 150 -14.52 -8.06 11.10
CA GLU A 150 -15.46 -7.05 10.57
C GLU A 150 -14.81 -6.27 9.44
N LEU A 151 -15.54 -6.13 8.36
CA LEU A 151 -15.12 -5.42 7.17
C LEU A 151 -15.81 -4.04 7.15
N LYS A 152 -15.05 -2.99 7.49
CA LYS A 152 -15.55 -1.62 7.32
C LYS A 152 -15.40 -1.19 5.87
N ARG A 153 -16.45 -0.60 5.30
CA ARG A 153 -16.39 0.03 3.97
C ARG A 153 -15.46 1.23 4.01
N LYS A 154 -14.34 1.14 3.31
CA LYS A 154 -13.36 2.22 3.17
C LYS A 154 -13.71 3.24 2.09
N GLU A 155 -14.69 2.95 1.23
CA GLU A 155 -15.15 3.85 0.16
C GLU A 155 -15.49 5.25 0.69
N LYS A 156 -16.18 5.33 1.84
CA LYS A 156 -16.49 6.61 2.48
C LYS A 156 -15.25 7.37 2.93
N GLU A 157 -14.22 6.66 3.43
CA GLU A 157 -12.96 7.27 3.89
C GLU A 157 -12.20 7.89 2.70
N HIS A 158 -12.07 7.14 1.59
CA HIS A 158 -11.40 7.63 0.38
C HIS A 158 -12.16 8.81 -0.25
N ASN A 159 -13.51 8.77 -0.28
CA ASN A 159 -14.30 9.87 -0.80
C ASN A 159 -14.12 11.15 0.03
N ILE A 160 -14.17 11.06 1.36
CA ILE A 160 -13.99 12.21 2.25
C ILE A 160 -12.57 12.79 2.08
N LEU A 161 -11.56 11.94 1.98
CA LEU A 161 -10.17 12.36 1.74
C LEU A 161 -10.06 13.10 0.40
N MET A 162 -10.59 12.52 -0.69
CA MET A 162 -10.59 13.16 -2.01
C MET A 162 -11.27 14.54 -1.96
N GLN A 163 -12.46 14.63 -1.40
CA GLN A 163 -13.20 15.90 -1.32
C GLN A 163 -12.42 16.96 -0.51
N SER A 164 -11.78 16.56 0.59
CA SER A 164 -10.95 17.48 1.38
C SER A 164 -9.73 18.00 0.59
N VAL A 165 -9.15 17.15 -0.26
CA VAL A 165 -8.04 17.53 -1.15
C VAL A 165 -8.50 18.51 -2.24
N LEU A 166 -9.60 18.20 -2.93
CA LEU A 166 -10.17 19.05 -3.99
C LEU A 166 -10.64 20.41 -3.45
N ASN A 167 -11.15 20.44 -2.22
CA ASN A 167 -11.53 21.68 -1.54
C ASN A 167 -10.33 22.45 -0.95
N ARG A 168 -9.10 21.97 -1.14
CA ARG A 168 -7.87 22.57 -0.59
C ARG A 168 -7.86 22.67 0.95
N GLU A 169 -8.62 21.80 1.63
CA GLU A 169 -8.66 21.72 3.09
C GLU A 169 -7.44 20.96 3.64
N ALA A 170 -6.23 21.55 3.49
CA ALA A 170 -4.96 20.86 3.68
C ALA A 170 -4.83 20.14 5.04
N ASP A 171 -5.12 20.83 6.14
CA ASP A 171 -4.96 20.23 7.48
C ASP A 171 -5.94 19.08 7.72
N LYS A 172 -7.16 19.18 7.20
CA LYS A 172 -8.17 18.12 7.26
C LYS A 172 -7.76 16.91 6.41
N ALA A 173 -7.31 17.16 5.16
CA ALA A 173 -6.84 16.10 4.27
C ALA A 173 -5.64 15.34 4.87
N ILE A 174 -4.69 16.07 5.48
CA ILE A 174 -3.53 15.50 6.17
C ILE A 174 -3.96 14.65 7.36
N ALA A 175 -4.88 15.13 8.20
CA ALA A 175 -5.38 14.36 9.34
C ALA A 175 -6.08 13.07 8.89
N LEU A 176 -6.88 13.13 7.82
CA LEU A 176 -7.55 11.97 7.23
C LEU A 176 -6.55 10.96 6.65
N LEU A 177 -5.54 11.41 5.92
CA LEU A 177 -4.51 10.54 5.38
C LEU A 177 -3.69 9.88 6.50
N ALA A 178 -3.32 10.65 7.52
CA ALA A 178 -2.58 10.12 8.68
C ALA A 178 -3.38 9.05 9.42
N ASP A 179 -4.66 9.28 9.70
CA ASP A 179 -5.52 8.27 10.34
C ASP A 179 -5.71 7.04 9.45
N HIS A 180 -5.86 7.22 8.13
CA HIS A 180 -5.94 6.12 7.16
C HIS A 180 -4.69 5.24 7.18
N ILE A 181 -3.49 5.83 7.21
CA ILE A 181 -2.22 5.11 7.31
C ILE A 181 -2.14 4.35 8.65
N GLN A 182 -2.42 5.02 9.76
CA GLN A 182 -2.38 4.42 11.10
C GLN A 182 -3.44 3.33 11.30
N SER A 183 -4.59 3.45 10.64
CA SER A 183 -5.65 2.43 10.73
C SER A 183 -5.18 1.06 10.26
N THR A 184 -4.31 1.02 9.24
CA THR A 184 -3.69 -0.23 8.78
C THR A 184 -2.84 -0.86 9.88
N GLN A 185 -2.00 -0.08 10.55
CA GLN A 185 -1.17 -0.56 11.66
C GLN A 185 -2.02 -1.10 12.80
N ARG A 186 -3.04 -0.34 13.24
CA ARG A 186 -3.96 -0.79 14.31
C ARG A 186 -4.62 -2.14 13.97
N ASN A 187 -5.10 -2.29 12.75
CA ASN A 187 -5.78 -3.51 12.32
C ASN A 187 -4.83 -4.72 12.24
N VAL A 188 -3.59 -4.52 11.79
CA VAL A 188 -2.58 -5.58 11.74
C VAL A 188 -2.20 -6.03 13.15
N LEU A 189 -1.94 -5.08 14.07
CA LEU A 189 -1.60 -5.41 15.45
C LEU A 189 -2.70 -6.24 16.12
N LEU A 190 -3.96 -5.85 15.97
CA LEU A 190 -5.11 -6.63 16.45
C LEU A 190 -5.16 -8.04 15.85
N SER A 191 -4.82 -8.19 14.57
CA SER A 191 -4.78 -9.51 13.92
C SER A 191 -3.62 -10.37 14.42
N LEU A 192 -2.45 -9.78 14.67
CA LEU A 192 -1.29 -10.49 15.24
C LEU A 192 -1.52 -10.94 16.67
N GLU A 193 -2.16 -10.11 17.51
CA GLU A 193 -2.52 -10.47 18.89
C GLU A 193 -3.44 -11.69 18.92
N ARG A 194 -4.47 -11.73 18.07
CA ARG A 194 -5.40 -12.87 17.97
C ARG A 194 -4.72 -14.17 17.58
N LEU A 195 -3.75 -14.11 16.65
CA LEU A 195 -3.02 -15.30 16.22
C LEU A 195 -2.04 -15.85 17.27
N LYS A 196 -1.66 -15.04 18.28
CA LYS A 196 -0.84 -15.50 19.42
C LYS A 196 -1.66 -16.19 20.50
N VAL A 197 -2.98 -16.00 20.53
CA VAL A 197 -3.89 -16.55 21.55
C VAL A 197 -4.50 -17.89 21.11
N ASN A 198 -4.41 -18.25 19.82
CA ASN A 198 -4.82 -19.53 19.27
C ASN A 198 -3.62 -20.44 19.02
#